data_a1b29d44aea3509b0cafaab4e762db4e
#
_entry.id   a1b29d44aea3509b0cafaab4e762db4e
#
_cell.length_a   1.000
_cell.length_b   1.000
_cell.length_c   1.000
_cell.angle_alpha   90.00
_cell.angle_beta   90.00
_cell.angle_gamma   90.00
#
_symmetry.space_group_name_H-M   'P 1'
#
loop_
_entity.id
_entity.type
_entity.pdbx_description
1 polymer ?
#
loop_
_entity_poly.entity_id
_entity_poly.type
_entity_poly.pdbx_seq_one_letter_code
_entity_poly.pdbx_strand_id
1 'polypeptide(L)'
;MSGRHALASLVLVCYTVVGLLIYGDYGISWDEPMQRSYGQVAMEYVLESDTALHQHQSRYHGPIFQILLYSAELLSGDELNTYRVRHLITFLFSIVGLFFFYRLLLLLRFTPHWAVTGVLFLILSPRIFAHSFYNSKDAIFMYAFIVGIYAITRFINKPKVSNELWLGIAMGIAI
;
A
#
# COMPACT_ATOMS: atom_id res chain seq x y z
N MET A 1 -5.26 -21.71 -15.33
CA MET A 1 -4.59 -20.40 -15.58
C MET A 1 -3.66 -20.57 -16.77
N SER A 2 -3.81 -19.76 -17.82
CA SER A 2 -2.97 -19.91 -19.01
C SER A 2 -1.51 -19.63 -18.62
N GLY A 3 -0.55 -20.40 -19.15
CA GLY A 3 0.88 -20.26 -18.81
C GLY A 3 1.49 -18.86 -19.03
N ARG A 4 0.73 -17.97 -19.67
CA ARG A 4 1.13 -16.58 -19.92
C ARG A 4 1.28 -15.71 -18.66
N HIS A 5 0.61 -16.07 -17.55
CA HIS A 5 0.66 -15.34 -16.28
C HIS A 5 1.45 -16.08 -15.18
N ALA A 6 1.91 -17.29 -15.48
CA ALA A 6 2.63 -18.11 -14.50
C ALA A 6 3.88 -17.42 -13.95
N LEU A 7 4.64 -16.75 -14.84
CA LEU A 7 5.84 -16.02 -14.42
C LEU A 7 5.51 -14.85 -13.48
N ALA A 8 4.44 -14.10 -13.75
CA ALA A 8 4.02 -13.01 -12.87
C ALA A 8 3.59 -13.55 -11.49
N SER A 9 2.83 -14.65 -11.47
CA SER A 9 2.43 -15.30 -10.22
C SER A 9 3.65 -15.80 -9.45
N LEU A 10 4.62 -16.40 -10.12
CA LEU A 10 5.86 -16.85 -9.49
C LEU A 10 6.63 -15.69 -8.86
N VAL A 11 6.83 -14.58 -9.59
CA VAL A 11 7.53 -13.38 -9.09
C VAL A 11 6.84 -12.81 -7.86
N LEU A 12 5.49 -12.67 -7.90
CA LEU A 12 4.73 -12.15 -6.76
C LEU A 12 4.77 -13.11 -5.57
N VAL A 13 4.70 -14.42 -5.79
CA VAL A 13 4.84 -15.41 -4.71
C VAL A 13 6.23 -15.35 -4.09
N CYS A 14 7.30 -15.32 -4.89
CA CYS A 14 8.66 -15.18 -4.38
C CYS A 14 8.83 -13.89 -3.57
N TYR A 15 8.33 -12.75 -4.07
CA TYR A 15 8.35 -11.48 -3.35
C TYR A 15 7.61 -11.58 -2.02
N THR A 16 6.41 -12.19 -2.02
CA THR A 16 5.60 -12.39 -0.81
C THR A 16 6.33 -13.25 0.22
N VAL A 17 6.89 -14.39 -0.21
CA VAL A 17 7.63 -15.30 0.68
C VAL A 17 8.84 -14.60 1.29
N VAL A 18 9.67 -13.93 0.48
CA VAL A 18 10.83 -13.18 0.97
C VAL A 18 10.38 -12.10 1.97
N GLY A 19 9.39 -11.31 1.64
CA GLY A 19 8.94 -10.25 2.52
C GLY A 19 8.34 -10.75 3.84
N LEU A 20 7.60 -11.86 3.83
CA LEU A 20 7.10 -12.48 5.05
C LEU A 20 8.20 -13.06 5.95
N LEU A 21 9.35 -13.41 5.37
CA LEU A 21 10.50 -13.87 6.16
C LEU A 21 11.27 -12.73 6.83
N ILE A 22 11.28 -11.53 6.22
CA ILE A 22 12.16 -10.43 6.65
C ILE A 22 11.44 -9.20 7.20
N TYR A 23 10.10 -9.12 7.16
CA TYR A 23 9.37 -7.91 7.62
C TYR A 23 9.68 -7.53 9.06
N GLY A 24 10.02 -8.49 9.91
CA GLY A 24 10.39 -8.29 11.30
C GLY A 24 11.84 -7.86 11.55
N ASP A 25 12.69 -7.89 10.51
CA ASP A 25 14.11 -7.57 10.61
C ASP A 25 14.38 -6.06 10.44
N TYR A 26 13.40 -5.31 9.94
CA TYR A 26 13.51 -3.86 9.80
C TYR A 26 13.38 -3.17 11.16
N GLY A 27 14.31 -2.23 11.42
CA GLY A 27 14.22 -1.32 12.56
C GLY A 27 13.18 -0.23 12.35
N ILE A 28 12.91 0.52 13.42
CA ILE A 28 11.98 1.66 13.39
C ILE A 28 12.63 2.80 12.60
N SER A 29 11.98 3.26 11.54
CA SER A 29 12.46 4.39 10.73
C SER A 29 12.16 5.73 11.43
N TRP A 30 12.88 6.77 11.00
CA TRP A 30 12.74 8.12 11.56
C TRP A 30 11.29 8.65 11.57
N ASP A 31 10.52 8.36 10.54
CA ASP A 31 9.16 8.90 10.36
C ASP A 31 8.08 8.08 11.06
N GLU A 32 8.33 6.82 11.39
CA GLU A 32 7.30 5.92 11.91
C GLU A 32 6.67 6.38 13.22
N PRO A 33 7.42 6.90 14.23
CA PRO A 33 6.80 7.41 15.46
C PRO A 33 5.82 8.56 15.19
N MET A 34 6.17 9.46 14.26
CA MET A 34 5.29 10.57 13.86
C MET A 34 4.05 10.06 13.13
N GLN A 35 4.21 9.10 12.21
CA GLN A 35 3.09 8.51 11.48
C GLN A 35 2.17 7.71 12.41
N ARG A 36 2.73 7.07 13.43
CA ARG A 36 1.95 6.40 14.49
C ARG A 36 1.12 7.39 15.28
N SER A 37 1.74 8.46 15.79
CA SER A 37 1.04 9.54 16.48
C SER A 37 -0.07 10.15 15.62
N TYR A 38 0.19 10.34 14.33
CA TYR A 38 -0.83 10.81 13.39
C TYR A 38 -2.02 9.85 13.27
N GLY A 39 -1.77 8.55 13.18
CA GLY A 39 -2.84 7.53 13.17
C GLY A 39 -3.70 7.57 14.42
N GLN A 40 -3.08 7.76 15.59
CA GLN A 40 -3.77 7.89 16.86
C GLN A 40 -4.70 9.11 16.89
N VAL A 41 -4.15 10.32 16.67
CA VAL A 41 -4.96 11.56 16.73
C VAL A 41 -6.04 11.60 15.64
N ALA A 42 -5.78 10.97 14.48
CA ALA A 42 -6.78 10.87 13.42
C ALA A 42 -7.95 9.94 13.83
N MET A 43 -7.65 8.85 14.53
CA MET A 43 -8.68 7.95 15.04
C MET A 43 -9.50 8.60 16.19
N GLU A 44 -8.84 9.30 17.12
CA GLU A 44 -9.48 10.05 18.20
C GLU A 44 -10.38 11.16 17.63
N TYR A 45 -9.96 11.84 16.56
CA TYR A 45 -10.82 12.80 15.87
C TYR A 45 -12.09 12.17 15.30
N VAL A 46 -12.00 10.98 14.71
CA VAL A 46 -13.15 10.30 14.12
C VAL A 46 -14.09 9.74 15.19
N LEU A 47 -13.57 9.22 16.30
CA LEU A 47 -14.36 8.54 17.32
C LEU A 47 -14.85 9.48 18.41
N GLU A 48 -14.03 10.46 18.81
CA GLU A 48 -14.24 11.29 19.99
C GLU A 48 -14.41 12.78 19.65
N SER A 49 -14.26 13.14 18.36
CA SER A 49 -14.27 14.54 17.88
C SER A 49 -13.16 15.40 18.53
N ASP A 50 -12.03 14.78 18.89
CA ASP A 50 -10.89 15.52 19.44
C ASP A 50 -10.22 16.38 18.35
N THR A 51 -9.99 17.64 18.67
CA THR A 51 -9.42 18.63 17.73
C THR A 51 -7.91 18.62 17.64
N ALA A 52 -7.22 17.75 18.36
CA ALA A 52 -5.74 17.62 18.33
C ALA A 52 -5.21 17.37 16.92
N LEU A 53 -5.97 16.68 16.06
CA LEU A 53 -5.63 16.49 14.65
C LEU A 53 -5.33 17.79 13.91
N HIS A 54 -6.06 18.87 14.20
CA HIS A 54 -5.87 20.17 13.52
C HIS A 54 -4.52 20.83 13.82
N GLN A 55 -3.86 20.42 14.90
CA GLN A 55 -2.54 20.92 15.29
C GLN A 55 -1.40 19.97 14.91
N HIS A 56 -1.74 18.75 14.44
CA HIS A 56 -0.74 17.74 14.09
C HIS A 56 0.00 18.13 12.81
N GLN A 57 1.32 17.91 12.76
CA GLN A 57 2.18 18.27 11.63
C GLN A 57 1.77 17.58 10.33
N SER A 58 1.28 16.33 10.41
CA SER A 58 0.86 15.52 9.26
C SER A 58 -0.61 15.69 8.87
N ARG A 59 -1.35 16.66 9.42
CA ARG A 59 -2.81 16.84 9.22
C ARG A 59 -3.29 16.97 7.76
N TYR A 60 -2.38 17.27 6.85
CA TYR A 60 -2.69 17.41 5.42
C TYR A 60 -2.48 16.11 4.61
N HIS A 61 -2.08 15.02 5.25
CA HIS A 61 -1.94 13.73 4.58
C HIS A 61 -3.22 12.92 4.76
N GLY A 62 -3.49 11.99 3.85
CA GLY A 62 -4.61 11.07 3.95
C GLY A 62 -4.53 10.20 5.21
N PRO A 63 -5.52 10.22 6.11
CA PRO A 63 -5.45 9.52 7.39
C PRO A 63 -5.81 8.04 7.31
N ILE A 64 -6.50 7.59 6.25
CA ILE A 64 -7.15 6.27 6.19
C ILE A 64 -6.17 5.14 6.49
N PHE A 65 -5.00 5.15 5.86
CA PHE A 65 -4.03 4.07 6.07
C PHE A 65 -3.40 4.12 7.47
N GLN A 66 -3.18 5.31 8.03
CA GLN A 66 -2.64 5.47 9.37
C GLN A 66 -3.65 5.04 10.45
N ILE A 67 -4.95 5.31 10.24
CA ILE A 67 -6.04 4.81 11.10
C ILE A 67 -6.09 3.28 11.04
N LEU A 68 -5.97 2.69 9.85
CA LEU A 68 -5.91 1.23 9.67
C LEU A 68 -4.73 0.63 10.46
N LEU A 69 -3.54 1.21 10.34
CA LEU A 69 -2.36 0.75 11.05
C LEU A 69 -2.53 0.89 12.56
N TYR A 70 -3.06 2.02 13.05
CA TYR A 70 -3.31 2.25 14.46
C TYR A 70 -4.35 1.26 15.02
N SER A 71 -5.43 1.03 14.27
CA SER A 71 -6.44 0.02 14.65
C SER A 71 -5.85 -1.38 14.78
N ALA A 72 -4.93 -1.75 13.90
CA ALA A 72 -4.27 -3.06 13.93
C ALA A 72 -3.26 -3.17 15.09
N GLU A 73 -2.54 -2.09 15.42
CA GLU A 73 -1.59 -2.11 16.52
C GLU A 73 -2.27 -2.24 17.90
N LEU A 74 -3.51 -1.76 18.06
CA LEU A 74 -4.28 -1.96 19.30
C LEU A 74 -4.50 -3.46 19.63
N LEU A 75 -4.34 -4.32 18.63
CA LEU A 75 -4.43 -5.78 18.77
C LEU A 75 -3.07 -6.44 19.11
N SER A 76 -1.96 -5.71 19.02
CA SER A 76 -0.61 -6.29 19.09
C SER A 76 -0.09 -6.52 20.52
N GLY A 77 -0.57 -5.77 21.49
CA GLY A 77 -0.31 -5.96 22.92
C GLY A 77 1.03 -5.42 23.47
N ASP A 78 2.06 -5.19 22.64
CA ASP A 78 3.33 -4.60 23.06
C ASP A 78 3.96 -3.70 21.98
N GLU A 79 4.89 -2.84 22.39
CA GLU A 79 5.47 -1.81 21.52
C GLU A 79 6.35 -2.38 20.39
N LEU A 80 7.10 -3.45 20.66
CA LEU A 80 7.94 -4.10 19.64
C LEU A 80 7.07 -4.78 18.55
N ASN A 81 6.00 -5.43 18.97
CA ASN A 81 5.04 -6.03 18.05
C ASN A 81 4.26 -4.99 17.24
N THR A 82 4.00 -3.82 17.82
CA THR A 82 3.34 -2.70 17.13
C THR A 82 4.01 -2.38 15.80
N TYR A 83 5.33 -2.11 15.79
CA TYR A 83 6.03 -1.77 14.55
C TYR A 83 6.11 -2.97 13.58
N ARG A 84 6.26 -4.19 14.08
CA ARG A 84 6.21 -5.39 13.23
C ARG A 84 4.87 -5.56 12.54
N VAL A 85 3.76 -5.31 13.23
CA VAL A 85 2.41 -5.34 12.65
C VAL A 85 2.28 -4.27 11.57
N ARG A 86 2.77 -3.04 11.82
CA ARG A 86 2.78 -1.95 10.85
C ARG A 86 3.58 -2.31 9.61
N HIS A 87 4.78 -2.88 9.77
CA HIS A 87 5.63 -3.35 8.66
C HIS A 87 4.93 -4.44 7.84
N LEU A 88 4.31 -5.41 8.51
CA LEU A 88 3.58 -6.47 7.83
C LEU A 88 2.43 -5.92 6.97
N ILE A 89 1.60 -5.04 7.53
CA ILE A 89 0.45 -4.48 6.81
C ILE A 89 0.92 -3.60 5.64
N THR A 90 1.95 -2.77 5.85
CA THR A 90 2.54 -1.94 4.79
C THR A 90 3.08 -2.83 3.65
N PHE A 91 3.75 -3.92 4.00
CA PHE A 91 4.24 -4.89 3.03
C PHE A 91 3.10 -5.59 2.28
N LEU A 92 2.05 -6.05 2.97
CA LEU A 92 0.90 -6.68 2.32
C LEU A 92 0.21 -5.73 1.34
N PHE A 93 0.14 -4.43 1.66
CA PHE A 93 -0.40 -3.42 0.75
C PHE A 93 0.48 -3.25 -0.49
N SER A 94 1.80 -3.39 -0.37
CA SER A 94 2.72 -3.35 -1.51
C SER A 94 2.46 -4.49 -2.52
N ILE A 95 2.11 -5.68 -2.03
CA ILE A 95 1.75 -6.83 -2.89
C ILE A 95 0.53 -6.50 -3.74
N VAL A 96 -0.49 -5.86 -3.13
CA VAL A 96 -1.69 -5.40 -3.84
C VAL A 96 -1.30 -4.37 -4.91
N GLY A 97 -0.47 -3.38 -4.56
CA GLY A 97 0.02 -2.37 -5.50
C GLY A 97 0.77 -2.97 -6.69
N LEU A 98 1.70 -3.91 -6.45
CA LEU A 98 2.46 -4.61 -7.49
C LEU A 98 1.55 -5.47 -8.38
N PHE A 99 0.55 -6.14 -7.81
CA PHE A 99 -0.45 -6.88 -8.58
C PHE A 99 -1.23 -5.94 -9.52
N PHE A 100 -1.70 -4.80 -9.02
CA PHE A 100 -2.40 -3.83 -9.86
C PHE A 100 -1.48 -3.15 -10.87
N PHE A 101 -0.21 -2.94 -10.56
CA PHE A 101 0.78 -2.46 -11.52
C PHE A 101 0.94 -3.43 -12.70
N TYR A 102 1.10 -4.72 -12.42
CA TYR A 102 1.09 -5.75 -13.47
C TYR A 102 -0.17 -5.69 -14.33
N ARG A 103 -1.35 -5.60 -13.69
CA ARG A 103 -2.64 -5.50 -14.38
C ARG A 103 -2.77 -4.23 -15.21
N LEU A 104 -2.24 -3.10 -14.73
CA LEU A 104 -2.20 -1.84 -15.45
C LEU A 104 -1.37 -1.95 -16.72
N LEU A 105 -0.16 -2.52 -16.64
CA LEU A 105 0.69 -2.70 -17.82
C LEU A 105 0.02 -3.58 -18.89
N LEU A 106 -0.69 -4.64 -18.49
CA LEU A 106 -1.48 -5.44 -19.44
C LEU A 106 -2.64 -4.64 -20.04
N LEU A 107 -3.29 -3.79 -19.26
CA LEU A 107 -4.37 -2.92 -19.73
C LEU A 107 -3.87 -1.87 -20.73
N LEU A 108 -2.64 -1.41 -20.55
CA LEU A 108 -1.90 -0.53 -21.49
C LEU A 108 -1.29 -1.29 -22.68
N ARG A 109 -1.68 -2.55 -22.89
CA ARG A 109 -1.29 -3.39 -24.04
C ARG A 109 0.17 -3.88 -24.04
N PHE A 110 0.89 -3.78 -22.93
CA PHE A 110 2.19 -4.46 -22.82
C PHE A 110 2.00 -5.98 -22.82
N THR A 111 2.98 -6.70 -23.40
CA THR A 111 2.96 -8.16 -23.30
C THR A 111 3.22 -8.61 -21.87
N PRO A 112 2.80 -9.84 -21.48
CA PRO A 112 3.03 -10.35 -20.11
C PRO A 112 4.50 -10.32 -19.67
N HIS A 113 5.44 -10.55 -20.57
CA HIS A 113 6.87 -10.49 -20.27
C HIS A 113 7.32 -9.06 -19.91
N TRP A 114 6.94 -8.07 -20.70
CA TRP A 114 7.25 -6.66 -20.39
C TRP A 114 6.55 -6.17 -19.14
N ALA A 115 5.34 -6.65 -18.88
CA ALA A 115 4.63 -6.33 -17.64
C ALA A 115 5.36 -6.91 -16.40
N VAL A 116 5.89 -8.14 -16.49
CA VAL A 116 6.72 -8.72 -15.43
C VAL A 116 8.03 -7.96 -15.28
N THR A 117 8.67 -7.58 -16.36
CA THR A 117 9.90 -6.75 -16.32
C THR A 117 9.66 -5.43 -15.56
N GLY A 118 8.53 -4.77 -15.82
CA GLY A 118 8.14 -3.56 -15.08
C GLY A 118 8.00 -3.82 -13.58
N VAL A 119 7.32 -4.90 -13.17
CA VAL A 119 7.20 -5.29 -11.76
C VAL A 119 8.57 -5.58 -11.14
N LEU A 120 9.45 -6.28 -11.86
CA LEU A 120 10.81 -6.56 -11.39
C LEU A 120 11.63 -5.29 -11.17
N PHE A 121 11.49 -4.25 -12.00
CA PHE A 121 12.16 -2.96 -11.77
C PHE A 121 11.74 -2.31 -10.44
N LEU A 122 10.47 -2.42 -10.05
CA LEU A 122 10.02 -1.91 -8.75
C LEU A 122 10.58 -2.77 -7.60
N ILE A 123 10.46 -4.10 -7.70
CA ILE A 123 10.91 -5.04 -6.66
C ILE A 123 12.43 -4.97 -6.46
N LEU A 124 13.20 -4.89 -7.55
CA LEU A 124 14.67 -4.87 -7.51
C LEU A 124 15.24 -3.48 -7.22
N SER A 125 14.42 -2.44 -7.15
CA SER A 125 14.86 -1.14 -6.65
C SER A 125 15.06 -1.23 -5.14
N PRO A 126 16.30 -1.11 -4.61
CA PRO A 126 16.55 -1.29 -3.17
C PRO A 126 15.73 -0.33 -2.30
N ARG A 127 15.53 0.90 -2.77
CA ARG A 127 14.77 1.90 -2.06
C ARG A 127 13.28 1.54 -2.00
N ILE A 128 12.67 1.18 -3.13
CA ILE A 128 11.24 0.81 -3.18
C ILE A 128 11.00 -0.45 -2.36
N PHE A 129 11.89 -1.45 -2.48
CA PHE A 129 11.80 -2.68 -1.71
C PHE A 129 11.82 -2.41 -0.21
N ALA A 130 12.79 -1.66 0.30
CA ALA A 130 12.89 -1.34 1.71
C ALA A 130 11.70 -0.49 2.21
N HIS A 131 11.30 0.54 1.45
CA HIS A 131 10.15 1.39 1.78
C HIS A 131 8.82 0.62 1.81
N SER A 132 8.71 -0.51 1.12
CA SER A 132 7.53 -1.37 1.17
C SER A 132 7.26 -1.97 2.56
N PHE A 133 8.20 -1.89 3.48
CA PHE A 133 8.02 -2.36 4.86
C PHE A 133 7.70 -1.21 5.82
N TYR A 134 8.54 -0.20 5.90
CA TYR A 134 8.47 0.83 6.95
C TYR A 134 7.96 2.20 6.49
N ASN A 135 7.84 2.47 5.19
CA ASN A 135 7.32 3.76 4.73
C ASN A 135 5.82 3.71 4.50
N SER A 136 5.06 3.86 5.59
CA SER A 136 3.60 3.84 5.58
C SER A 136 2.93 5.09 4.99
N LYS A 137 3.71 6.03 4.44
CA LYS A 137 3.25 7.27 3.81
C LYS A 137 3.50 7.23 2.31
N ASP A 138 4.76 7.41 1.88
CA ASP A 138 5.07 7.60 0.46
C ASP A 138 4.93 6.31 -0.34
N ALA A 139 5.32 5.17 0.22
CA ALA A 139 5.16 3.88 -0.46
C ALA A 139 3.68 3.52 -0.63
N ILE A 140 2.87 3.75 0.41
CA ILE A 140 1.43 3.50 0.34
C ILE A 140 0.77 4.43 -0.66
N PHE A 141 1.11 5.72 -0.65
CA PHE A 141 0.62 6.66 -1.65
C PHE A 141 0.97 6.21 -3.08
N MET A 142 2.22 5.78 -3.32
CA MET A 142 2.64 5.25 -4.62
C MET A 142 1.78 4.06 -5.06
N TYR A 143 1.55 3.08 -4.18
CA TYR A 143 0.75 1.90 -4.51
C TYR A 143 -0.74 2.25 -4.68
N ALA A 144 -1.30 3.11 -3.84
CA ALA A 144 -2.67 3.59 -3.98
C ALA A 144 -2.84 4.37 -5.30
N PHE A 145 -1.87 5.19 -5.68
CA PHE A 145 -1.86 5.91 -6.95
C PHE A 145 -1.84 4.95 -8.16
N ILE A 146 -1.06 3.89 -8.11
CA ILE A 146 -1.06 2.82 -9.14
C ILE A 146 -2.46 2.19 -9.26
N VAL A 147 -3.10 1.87 -8.14
CA VAL A 147 -4.47 1.34 -8.12
C VAL A 147 -5.46 2.34 -8.72
N GLY A 148 -5.32 3.63 -8.38
CA GLY A 148 -6.13 4.72 -8.94
C GLY A 148 -5.99 4.83 -10.47
N ILE A 149 -4.75 4.84 -10.99
CA ILE A 149 -4.49 4.87 -12.45
C ILE A 149 -5.09 3.63 -13.13
N TYR A 150 -4.95 2.44 -12.52
CA TYR A 150 -5.58 1.23 -13.05
C TYR A 150 -7.11 1.38 -13.13
N ALA A 151 -7.74 1.91 -12.07
CA ALA A 151 -9.18 2.11 -12.01
C ALA A 151 -9.66 3.12 -13.07
N ILE A 152 -8.97 4.27 -13.23
CA ILE A 152 -9.24 5.27 -14.27
C ILE A 152 -9.13 4.65 -15.66
N THR A 153 -8.02 3.98 -15.96
CA THR A 153 -7.76 3.38 -17.26
C THR A 153 -8.81 2.30 -17.58
N ARG A 154 -9.21 1.52 -16.59
CA ARG A 154 -10.26 0.51 -16.71
C ARG A 154 -11.61 1.14 -16.99
N PHE A 155 -11.96 2.23 -16.31
CA PHE A 155 -13.21 2.96 -16.53
C PHE A 155 -13.27 3.56 -17.93
N ILE A 156 -12.20 4.23 -18.39
CA ILE A 156 -12.13 4.79 -19.73
C ILE A 156 -12.32 3.70 -20.80
N ASN A 157 -11.70 2.53 -20.61
CA ASN A 157 -11.83 1.44 -21.59
C ASN A 157 -13.20 0.74 -21.54
N LYS A 158 -13.88 0.75 -20.41
CA LYS A 158 -15.19 0.10 -20.21
C LYS A 158 -16.01 0.90 -19.19
N PRO A 159 -16.73 1.93 -19.61
CA PRO A 159 -17.57 2.73 -18.72
C PRO A 159 -18.76 1.89 -18.25
N LYS A 160 -18.72 1.44 -17.00
CA LYS A 160 -19.77 0.70 -16.33
C LYS A 160 -19.86 1.17 -14.89
N VAL A 161 -21.03 1.19 -14.29
CA VAL A 161 -21.29 1.60 -12.90
C VAL A 161 -20.36 0.88 -11.92
N SER A 162 -20.08 -0.41 -12.13
CA SER A 162 -19.13 -1.15 -11.28
C SER A 162 -17.69 -0.60 -11.35
N ASN A 163 -17.28 -0.07 -12.50
CA ASN A 163 -15.94 0.53 -12.65
C ASN A 163 -15.90 1.95 -12.09
N GLU A 164 -17.03 2.68 -12.08
CA GLU A 164 -17.18 3.98 -11.41
C GLU A 164 -17.05 3.85 -9.90
N LEU A 165 -17.72 2.86 -9.31
CA LEU A 165 -17.63 2.56 -7.88
C LEU A 165 -16.19 2.19 -7.48
N TRP A 166 -15.53 1.33 -8.27
CA TRP A 166 -14.13 0.99 -8.07
C TRP A 166 -13.20 2.19 -8.15
N LEU A 167 -13.45 3.08 -9.12
CA LEU A 167 -12.70 4.33 -9.24
C LEU A 167 -12.88 5.21 -8.01
N GLY A 168 -14.12 5.40 -7.56
CA GLY A 168 -14.43 6.19 -6.36
C GLY A 168 -13.71 5.66 -5.11
N ILE A 169 -13.77 4.34 -4.87
CA ILE A 169 -13.07 3.69 -3.75
C ILE A 169 -11.55 3.85 -3.86
N ALA A 170 -10.97 3.55 -5.04
CA ALA A 170 -9.53 3.63 -5.25
C ALA A 170 -9.00 5.06 -5.05
N MET A 171 -9.73 6.08 -5.52
CA MET A 171 -9.36 7.48 -5.34
C MET A 171 -9.56 7.95 -3.89
N GLY A 172 -10.62 7.49 -3.22
CA GLY A 172 -10.87 7.82 -1.81
C GLY A 172 -9.82 7.23 -0.85
N ILE A 173 -9.22 6.10 -1.19
CA ILE A 173 -8.12 5.50 -0.39
C ILE A 173 -6.80 6.23 -0.65
N ALA A 174 -6.61 6.83 -1.83
CA ALA A 174 -5.38 7.50 -2.22
C ALA A 174 -5.23 8.92 -1.65
N ILE A 175 -6.34 9.49 -1.14
CA ILE A 175 -6.39 10.84 -0.54
C ILE A 175 -6.28 10.74 0.98
#